data_81ec7771dc29926e3a7ed96537165d34
#
_entry.id   81ec7771dc29926e3a7ed96537165d34
#
_cell.length_a   1.000
_cell.length_b   1.000
_cell.length_c   1.000
_cell.angle_alpha   90.00
_cell.angle_beta   90.00
_cell.angle_gamma   90.00
#
_symmetry.space_group_name_H-M   'P 1'
#
loop_
_entity.id
_entity.type
_entity.pdbx_description
1 polymer ?
#
loop_
_entity_poly.entity_id
_entity_poly.type
_entity_poly.pdbx_seq_one_letter_code
_entity_poly.pdbx_strand_id
1 'polypeptide(L)'
;MTSEAWLERVPAGDIVLCGSMSAFGTIHRIARELLERGLPTVVPEPDGAAWDLATPQRLLHLKRSASMSHLKRVKAKRTAAVLAINVDRHGVHDYIGPNTFAELALGFAHGKRLYLLQDIPEQYEEELRAWGAVSLDGRLEILVSSELQLAVHPHQLSLFEDWQGVAHKPHTPIAA
;
A
#
# COMPACT_ATOMS: atom_id res chain seq x y z
N MET A 1 16.45 36.45 7.97
CA MET A 1 16.84 35.05 7.68
C MET A 1 15.59 34.24 7.91
N THR A 2 14.83 33.99 6.84
CA THR A 2 13.59 33.25 6.85
C THR A 2 13.93 31.74 6.90
N SER A 3 13.57 31.13 8.02
CA SER A 3 13.61 29.69 8.19
C SER A 3 12.60 29.08 7.23
N GLU A 4 13.05 28.65 6.06
CA GLU A 4 12.32 27.69 5.24
C GLU A 4 12.38 26.35 5.97
N ALA A 5 11.39 26.15 6.85
CA ALA A 5 11.13 24.84 7.41
C ALA A 5 10.89 23.89 6.23
N TRP A 6 11.77 22.94 6.10
CA TRP A 6 11.78 21.88 5.09
C TRP A 6 10.42 21.22 5.01
N LEU A 7 9.65 21.58 3.99
CA LEU A 7 8.49 20.83 3.53
C LEU A 7 9.01 19.44 3.14
N GLU A 8 9.06 18.53 4.08
CA GLU A 8 9.27 17.12 3.77
C GLU A 8 8.04 16.63 3.00
N ARG A 9 8.08 16.85 1.69
CA ARG A 9 7.12 16.27 0.75
C ARG A 9 7.01 14.76 1.01
N VAL A 10 5.86 14.16 0.69
CA VAL A 10 5.78 12.71 0.48
C VAL A 10 7.08 12.31 -0.24
N PRO A 11 7.89 11.36 0.29
CA PRO A 11 9.19 11.05 -0.31
C PRO A 11 9.02 10.90 -1.81
N ALA A 12 9.88 11.54 -2.58
CA ALA A 12 9.81 11.49 -4.04
C ALA A 12 9.81 10.02 -4.48
N GLY A 13 8.71 9.57 -5.06
CA GLY A 13 8.55 8.18 -5.49
C GLY A 13 7.14 7.89 -5.94
N ASP A 14 6.93 6.68 -6.44
CA ASP A 14 5.64 6.25 -6.93
C ASP A 14 4.67 5.92 -5.77
N ILE A 15 3.40 6.22 -5.99
CA ILE A 15 2.29 5.67 -5.21
C ILE A 15 1.74 4.46 -5.96
N VAL A 16 1.83 3.27 -5.37
CA VAL A 16 1.23 2.07 -5.94
C VAL A 16 -0.22 1.98 -5.46
N LEU A 17 -1.16 2.00 -6.41
CA LEU A 17 -2.58 1.82 -6.13
C LEU A 17 -2.90 0.34 -6.14
N CYS A 18 -3.63 -0.13 -5.14
CA CYS A 18 -4.14 -1.49 -5.05
C CYS A 18 -5.63 -1.49 -4.71
N GLY A 19 -6.31 -2.55 -5.06
CA GLY A 19 -7.75 -2.66 -4.84
C GLY A 19 -8.37 -3.82 -5.63
N SER A 20 -9.66 -4.02 -5.42
CA SER A 20 -10.40 -5.03 -6.18
C SER A 20 -10.48 -4.64 -7.66
N MET A 21 -10.34 -5.62 -8.57
CA MET A 21 -10.54 -5.38 -10.00
C MET A 21 -11.94 -4.86 -10.34
N SER A 22 -12.95 -5.11 -9.50
CA SER A 22 -14.27 -4.49 -9.64
C SER A 22 -14.25 -2.97 -9.43
N ALA A 23 -13.22 -2.43 -8.75
CA ALA A 23 -13.00 -1.00 -8.55
C ALA A 23 -12.04 -0.40 -9.60
N PHE A 24 -11.73 -1.12 -10.69
CA PHE A 24 -10.72 -0.72 -11.66
C PHE A 24 -10.95 0.69 -12.23
N GLY A 25 -12.23 1.03 -12.55
CA GLY A 25 -12.58 2.39 -12.99
C GLY A 25 -12.26 3.46 -11.95
N THR A 26 -12.52 3.19 -10.67
CA THR A 26 -12.18 4.09 -9.56
C THR A 26 -10.67 4.21 -9.41
N ILE A 27 -9.93 3.10 -9.48
CA ILE A 27 -8.45 3.09 -9.43
C ILE A 27 -7.87 4.02 -10.50
N HIS A 28 -8.35 3.91 -11.74
CA HIS A 28 -7.87 4.75 -12.84
C HIS A 28 -8.23 6.23 -12.68
N ARG A 29 -9.43 6.52 -12.18
CA ARG A 29 -9.85 7.90 -11.89
C ARG A 29 -8.94 8.53 -10.81
N ILE A 30 -8.71 7.83 -9.72
CA ILE A 30 -7.83 8.29 -8.63
C ILE A 30 -6.38 8.44 -9.11
N ALA A 31 -5.88 7.49 -9.91
CA ALA A 31 -4.54 7.57 -10.47
C ALA A 31 -4.34 8.83 -11.33
N ARG A 32 -5.34 9.17 -12.17
CA ARG A 32 -5.30 10.39 -12.98
C ARG A 32 -5.28 11.63 -12.11
N GLU A 33 -6.16 11.70 -11.12
CA GLU A 33 -6.26 12.84 -10.20
C GLU A 33 -4.94 13.06 -9.42
N LEU A 34 -4.30 12.00 -8.96
CA LEU A 34 -2.99 12.07 -8.29
C LEU A 34 -1.89 12.53 -9.26
N LEU A 35 -1.90 12.03 -10.50
CA LEU A 35 -0.95 12.43 -11.53
C LEU A 35 -1.08 13.93 -11.88
N GLU A 36 -2.30 14.45 -11.99
CA GLU A 36 -2.59 15.88 -12.21
C GLU A 36 -2.06 16.76 -11.06
N ARG A 37 -1.96 16.20 -9.86
CA ARG A 37 -1.35 16.84 -8.68
C ARG A 37 0.17 16.65 -8.59
N GLY A 38 0.79 16.04 -9.61
CA GLY A 38 2.24 15.80 -9.67
C GLY A 38 2.72 14.59 -8.86
N LEU A 39 1.81 13.70 -8.45
CA LEU A 39 2.13 12.47 -7.72
C LEU A 39 2.15 11.28 -8.69
N PRO A 40 3.33 10.72 -9.02
CA PRO A 40 3.42 9.59 -9.93
C PRO A 40 2.76 8.35 -9.33
N THR A 41 1.97 7.65 -10.14
CA THR A 41 1.20 6.50 -9.72
C THR A 41 1.50 5.26 -10.54
N VAL A 42 1.31 4.10 -9.92
CA VAL A 42 1.36 2.78 -10.57
C VAL A 42 0.05 2.08 -10.27
N VAL A 43 -0.64 1.65 -11.33
CA VAL A 43 -1.92 0.95 -11.23
C VAL A 43 -1.76 -0.55 -11.50
N PRO A 44 -2.69 -1.42 -11.04
CA PRO A 44 -2.75 -2.81 -11.44
C PRO A 44 -2.91 -2.94 -12.96
N GLU A 45 -2.39 -4.03 -13.51
CA GLU A 45 -2.66 -4.37 -14.91
C GLU A 45 -4.12 -4.85 -15.05
N PRO A 46 -4.86 -4.41 -16.09
CA PRO A 46 -6.23 -4.85 -16.28
C PRO A 46 -6.28 -6.34 -16.62
N ASP A 47 -7.35 -6.98 -16.18
CA ASP A 47 -7.72 -8.30 -16.68
C ASP A 47 -7.99 -8.16 -18.19
N GLY A 48 -7.15 -8.76 -19.02
CA GLY A 48 -7.30 -8.66 -20.48
C GLY A 48 -8.25 -9.73 -21.02
N ALA A 49 -8.68 -9.58 -22.28
CA ALA A 49 -9.52 -10.56 -22.99
C ALA A 49 -8.99 -12.01 -22.95
N ALA A 50 -7.66 -12.18 -22.76
CA ALA A 50 -7.05 -13.48 -22.56
C ALA A 50 -7.50 -14.20 -21.28
N TRP A 51 -8.07 -13.49 -20.30
CA TRP A 51 -8.57 -14.07 -19.06
C TRP A 51 -9.94 -14.72 -19.26
N ASP A 52 -10.81 -14.10 -20.07
CA ASP A 52 -12.17 -14.60 -20.33
C ASP A 52 -12.18 -15.89 -21.14
N LEU A 53 -11.13 -16.10 -21.95
CA LEU A 53 -10.97 -17.28 -22.81
C LEU A 53 -10.01 -18.33 -22.24
N ALA A 54 -9.50 -18.11 -21.02
CA ALA A 54 -8.48 -18.98 -20.44
C ALA A 54 -9.08 -20.26 -19.85
N THR A 55 -8.38 -21.39 -20.05
CA THR A 55 -8.66 -22.61 -19.27
C THR A 55 -8.41 -22.38 -17.78
N PRO A 56 -8.98 -23.17 -16.86
CA PRO A 56 -8.76 -22.99 -15.41
C PRO A 56 -7.28 -22.94 -15.02
N GLN A 57 -6.44 -23.80 -15.59
CA GLN A 57 -5.01 -23.83 -15.32
C GLN A 57 -4.31 -22.56 -15.84
N ARG A 58 -4.67 -22.10 -17.03
CA ARG A 58 -4.13 -20.88 -17.61
C ARG A 58 -4.56 -19.64 -16.79
N LEU A 59 -5.80 -19.62 -16.31
CA LEU A 59 -6.32 -18.56 -15.45
C LEU A 59 -5.53 -18.45 -14.14
N LEU A 60 -5.22 -19.58 -13.49
CA LEU A 60 -4.37 -19.61 -12.29
C LEU A 60 -2.97 -19.06 -12.57
N HIS A 61 -2.38 -19.43 -13.72
CA HIS A 61 -1.08 -18.91 -14.13
C HIS A 61 -1.11 -17.40 -14.37
N LEU A 62 -2.13 -16.88 -15.05
CA LEU A 62 -2.31 -15.44 -15.28
C LEU A 62 -2.48 -14.68 -13.96
N LYS A 63 -3.32 -15.17 -13.05
CA LYS A 63 -3.50 -14.57 -11.71
C LYS A 63 -2.20 -14.53 -10.92
N ARG A 64 -1.44 -15.64 -10.91
CA ARG A 64 -0.13 -15.69 -10.25
C ARG A 64 0.84 -14.68 -10.85
N SER A 65 0.90 -14.58 -12.18
CA SER A 65 1.79 -13.65 -12.88
C SER A 65 1.44 -12.19 -12.58
N ALA A 66 0.15 -11.83 -12.65
CA ALA A 66 -0.34 -10.49 -12.35
C ALA A 66 -0.05 -10.11 -10.89
N SER A 67 -0.37 -10.99 -9.94
CA SER A 67 -0.07 -10.77 -8.52
C SER A 67 1.43 -10.56 -8.30
N MET A 68 2.28 -11.42 -8.87
CA MET A 68 3.72 -11.31 -8.72
C MET A 68 4.26 -10.00 -9.31
N SER A 69 3.75 -9.59 -10.47
CA SER A 69 4.10 -8.31 -11.11
C SER A 69 3.76 -7.14 -10.20
N HIS A 70 2.55 -7.13 -9.63
CA HIS A 70 2.10 -6.04 -8.76
C HIS A 70 2.86 -6.00 -7.43
N LEU A 71 3.08 -7.14 -6.77
CA LEU A 71 3.89 -7.23 -5.55
C LEU A 71 5.33 -6.75 -5.77
N LYS A 72 5.93 -7.00 -6.95
CA LYS A 72 7.25 -6.45 -7.30
C LYS A 72 7.23 -4.92 -7.35
N ARG A 73 6.14 -4.32 -7.81
CA ARG A 73 5.96 -2.85 -7.82
C ARG A 73 5.83 -2.30 -6.39
N VAL A 74 5.03 -2.94 -5.54
CA VAL A 74 4.89 -2.55 -4.13
C VAL A 74 6.24 -2.51 -3.42
N LYS A 75 7.08 -3.54 -3.56
CA LYS A 75 8.40 -3.59 -2.89
C LYS A 75 9.51 -2.79 -3.58
N ALA A 76 9.28 -2.22 -4.75
CA ALA A 76 10.30 -1.51 -5.49
C ALA A 76 10.87 -0.33 -4.68
N LYS A 77 12.18 -0.07 -4.82
CA LYS A 77 12.84 1.04 -4.09
C LYS A 77 12.24 2.40 -4.42
N ARG A 78 11.75 2.60 -5.66
CA ARG A 78 11.11 3.83 -6.10
C ARG A 78 9.70 4.04 -5.55
N THR A 79 9.06 3.00 -5.00
CA THR A 79 7.74 3.09 -4.38
C THR A 79 7.86 3.75 -3.02
N ALA A 80 7.18 4.88 -2.85
CA ALA A 80 7.12 5.63 -1.61
C ALA A 80 5.92 5.22 -0.74
N ALA A 81 4.81 4.88 -1.38
CA ALA A 81 3.56 4.59 -0.69
C ALA A 81 2.72 3.52 -1.40
N VAL A 82 1.82 2.91 -0.66
CA VAL A 82 0.74 2.04 -1.15
C VAL A 82 -0.58 2.68 -0.78
N LEU A 83 -1.46 2.87 -1.78
CA LEU A 83 -2.80 3.40 -1.59
C LEU A 83 -3.84 2.33 -1.93
N ALA A 84 -4.56 1.84 -0.92
CA ALA A 84 -5.67 0.94 -1.12
C ALA A 84 -6.93 1.72 -1.54
N ILE A 85 -7.54 1.30 -2.66
CA ILE A 85 -8.81 1.83 -3.15
C ILE A 85 -9.91 0.94 -2.58
N ASN A 86 -10.29 1.23 -1.35
CA ASN A 86 -11.29 0.52 -0.57
C ASN A 86 -12.66 1.16 -0.77
N VAL A 87 -13.42 0.59 -1.67
CA VAL A 87 -14.80 1.01 -1.96
C VAL A 87 -15.78 -0.04 -1.48
N ASP A 88 -17.01 0.37 -1.21
CA ASP A 88 -18.07 -0.53 -0.77
C ASP A 88 -18.27 -1.69 -1.74
N ARG A 89 -18.36 -2.90 -1.21
CA ARG A 89 -18.54 -4.11 -1.99
C ARG A 89 -19.28 -5.20 -1.21
N HIS A 90 -20.22 -5.87 -1.86
CA HIS A 90 -20.97 -6.98 -1.26
C HIS A 90 -21.63 -6.63 0.08
N GLY A 91 -22.07 -5.40 0.25
CA GLY A 91 -22.66 -4.91 1.52
C GLY A 91 -21.65 -4.65 2.63
N VAL A 92 -20.35 -4.72 2.33
CA VAL A 92 -19.28 -4.36 3.26
C VAL A 92 -18.76 -2.97 2.89
N HIS A 93 -18.77 -2.06 3.86
CA HIS A 93 -18.20 -0.73 3.72
C HIS A 93 -16.67 -0.79 3.68
N ASP A 94 -16.06 0.12 2.90
CA ASP A 94 -14.62 0.31 2.84
C ASP A 94 -13.84 -0.99 2.56
N TYR A 95 -14.43 -1.88 1.76
CA TYR A 95 -13.94 -3.24 1.54
C TYR A 95 -12.55 -3.28 0.94
N ILE A 96 -11.67 -4.10 1.54
CA ILE A 96 -10.46 -4.61 0.91
C ILE A 96 -10.48 -6.13 0.84
N GLY A 97 -10.05 -6.67 -0.29
CA GLY A 97 -9.92 -8.13 -0.44
C GLY A 97 -8.59 -8.65 0.10
N PRO A 98 -8.43 -9.98 0.21
CA PRO A 98 -7.21 -10.60 0.72
C PRO A 98 -5.94 -10.24 -0.06
N ASN A 99 -6.04 -10.03 -1.37
CA ASN A 99 -4.89 -9.58 -2.17
C ASN A 99 -4.47 -8.17 -1.81
N THR A 100 -5.43 -7.24 -1.67
CA THR A 100 -5.15 -5.86 -1.27
C THR A 100 -4.54 -5.81 0.13
N PHE A 101 -5.03 -6.63 1.05
CA PHE A 101 -4.44 -6.74 2.39
C PHE A 101 -3.00 -7.26 2.34
N ALA A 102 -2.72 -8.29 1.51
CA ALA A 102 -1.36 -8.81 1.31
C ALA A 102 -0.42 -7.76 0.70
N GLU A 103 -0.91 -6.90 -0.19
CA GLU A 103 -0.16 -5.78 -0.78
C GLU A 103 0.18 -4.71 0.25
N LEU A 104 -0.76 -4.38 1.15
CA LEU A 104 -0.53 -3.49 2.29
C LEU A 104 0.49 -4.08 3.27
N ALA A 105 0.36 -5.37 3.62
CA ALA A 105 1.32 -6.08 4.48
C ALA A 105 2.74 -6.06 3.89
N LEU A 106 2.86 -6.31 2.58
CA LEU A 106 4.15 -6.23 1.89
C LEU A 106 4.69 -4.79 1.87
N GLY A 107 3.83 -3.80 1.67
CA GLY A 107 4.18 -2.38 1.75
C GLY A 107 4.75 -2.04 3.13
N PHE A 108 4.06 -2.44 4.19
CA PHE A 108 4.52 -2.28 5.57
C PHE A 108 5.89 -2.92 5.79
N ALA A 109 6.06 -4.20 5.40
CA ALA A 109 7.32 -4.94 5.55
C ALA A 109 8.50 -4.30 4.79
N HIS A 110 8.23 -3.49 3.78
CA HIS A 110 9.22 -2.74 3.01
C HIS A 110 9.29 -1.25 3.36
N GLY A 111 8.75 -0.83 4.52
CA GLY A 111 8.81 0.54 5.02
C GLY A 111 8.07 1.55 4.14
N LYS A 112 7.03 1.12 3.40
CA LYS A 112 6.21 2.01 2.59
C LYS A 112 5.14 2.66 3.44
N ARG A 113 4.77 3.89 3.13
CA ARG A 113 3.60 4.52 3.73
C ARG A 113 2.34 3.83 3.23
N LEU A 114 1.39 3.60 4.15
CA LEU A 114 0.13 2.94 3.83
C LEU A 114 -1.02 3.93 3.92
N TYR A 115 -1.82 3.99 2.87
CA TYR A 115 -3.00 4.83 2.80
C TYR A 115 -4.21 4.01 2.37
N LEU A 116 -5.38 4.37 2.88
CA LEU A 116 -6.67 3.89 2.40
C LEU A 116 -7.46 5.08 1.87
N LEU A 117 -8.13 4.90 0.75
CA LEU A 117 -8.93 5.97 0.14
C LEU A 117 -10.07 6.41 1.05
N GLN A 118 -10.76 5.45 1.66
CA GLN A 118 -11.82 5.66 2.62
C GLN A 118 -11.34 5.32 4.04
N ASP A 119 -12.22 4.92 4.94
CA ASP A 119 -11.85 4.55 6.29
C ASP A 119 -11.20 3.16 6.36
N ILE A 120 -10.64 2.84 7.52
CA ILE A 120 -10.01 1.54 7.79
C ILE A 120 -11.11 0.51 7.98
N PRO A 121 -11.14 -0.57 7.17
CA PRO A 121 -12.18 -1.59 7.28
C PRO A 121 -12.09 -2.35 8.61
N GLU A 122 -13.23 -2.52 9.29
CA GLU A 122 -13.34 -3.14 10.60
C GLU A 122 -12.62 -4.49 10.69
N GLN A 123 -12.73 -5.32 9.64
CA GLN A 123 -12.15 -6.67 9.62
C GLN A 123 -10.61 -6.71 9.69
N TYR A 124 -9.93 -5.58 9.47
CA TYR A 124 -8.45 -5.48 9.51
C TYR A 124 -8.00 -4.25 10.32
N GLU A 125 -8.87 -3.73 11.17
CA GLU A 125 -8.62 -2.48 11.87
C GLU A 125 -7.39 -2.56 12.77
N GLU A 126 -7.25 -3.65 13.51
CA GLU A 126 -6.15 -3.84 14.46
C GLU A 126 -4.80 -3.82 13.74
N GLU A 127 -4.65 -4.63 12.69
CA GLU A 127 -3.39 -4.73 11.93
C GLU A 127 -3.07 -3.42 11.20
N LEU A 128 -4.04 -2.85 10.50
CA LEU A 128 -3.80 -1.65 9.71
C LEU A 128 -3.46 -0.44 10.59
N ARG A 129 -4.09 -0.30 11.76
CA ARG A 129 -3.72 0.73 12.72
C ARG A 129 -2.33 0.48 13.31
N ALA A 130 -2.00 -0.76 13.67
CA ALA A 130 -0.68 -1.12 14.16
C ALA A 130 0.43 -0.86 13.13
N TRP A 131 0.12 -1.04 11.82
CA TRP A 131 1.06 -0.72 10.73
C TRP A 131 1.12 0.76 10.39
N GLY A 132 0.35 1.61 11.06
CA GLY A 132 0.31 3.05 10.83
C GLY A 132 -0.36 3.44 9.52
N ALA A 133 -1.32 2.66 9.06
CA ALA A 133 -2.13 3.01 7.90
C ALA A 133 -2.99 4.24 8.17
N VAL A 134 -3.09 5.12 7.18
CA VAL A 134 -3.81 6.40 7.28
C VAL A 134 -5.03 6.38 6.37
N SER A 135 -6.20 6.65 6.95
CA SER A 135 -7.44 6.92 6.20
C SER A 135 -7.37 8.31 5.57
N LEU A 136 -7.69 8.39 4.29
CA LEU A 136 -7.79 9.67 3.58
C LEU A 136 -9.21 10.25 3.65
N ASP A 137 -10.20 9.45 4.01
CA ASP A 137 -11.62 9.86 4.03
C ASP A 137 -12.05 10.53 2.69
N GLY A 138 -11.62 9.93 1.58
CA GLY A 138 -11.83 10.44 0.23
C GLY A 138 -11.00 11.67 -0.16
N ARG A 139 -10.21 12.24 0.74
CA ARG A 139 -9.47 13.49 0.57
C ARG A 139 -8.06 13.27 0.06
N LEU A 140 -7.87 13.24 -1.26
CA LEU A 140 -6.56 13.04 -1.87
C LEU A 140 -5.57 14.20 -1.65
N GLU A 141 -6.06 15.39 -1.34
CA GLU A 141 -5.23 16.55 -1.00
C GLU A 141 -4.35 16.30 0.23
N ILE A 142 -4.74 15.39 1.11
CA ILE A 142 -3.93 14.98 2.25
C ILE A 142 -2.58 14.40 1.79
N LEU A 143 -2.51 13.71 0.66
CA LEU A 143 -1.26 13.16 0.11
C LEU A 143 -0.30 14.26 -0.38
N VAL A 144 -0.80 15.48 -0.60
CA VAL A 144 -0.03 16.62 -1.11
C VAL A 144 0.35 17.57 0.02
N SER A 145 -0.41 17.59 1.12
CA SER A 145 -0.21 18.53 2.21
C SER A 145 0.88 18.09 3.18
N SER A 146 1.66 19.05 3.65
CA SER A 146 2.70 18.85 4.67
C SER A 146 2.16 18.41 6.04
N GLU A 147 0.86 18.55 6.28
CA GLU A 147 0.24 18.21 7.56
C GLU A 147 0.24 16.70 7.85
N LEU A 148 0.31 15.85 6.83
CA LEU A 148 0.38 14.40 7.01
C LEU A 148 1.72 13.91 7.54
N GLN A 149 2.76 14.70 7.41
CA GLN A 149 4.10 14.37 7.91
C GLN A 149 4.17 14.34 9.44
N LEU A 150 3.29 15.06 10.11
CA LEU A 150 3.20 15.07 11.57
C LEU A 150 2.41 13.89 12.15
N ALA A 151 1.58 13.22 11.32
CA ALA A 151 0.76 12.09 11.74
C ALA A 151 1.46 10.72 11.59
N VAL A 152 2.59 10.65 10.90
CA VAL A 152 3.43 9.44 10.88
C VAL A 152 4.18 9.38 12.20
N HIS A 153 3.64 8.62 13.15
CA HIS A 153 4.21 8.46 14.47
C HIS A 153 5.68 8.02 14.41
N PRO A 154 6.55 8.60 15.28
CA PRO A 154 7.95 8.16 15.47
C PRO A 154 8.09 6.67 15.79
N HIS A 155 7.03 6.02 16.27
CA HIS A 155 6.97 4.60 16.57
C HIS A 155 7.22 3.66 15.38
N GLN A 156 6.98 4.09 14.14
CA GLN A 156 7.27 3.22 12.99
C GLN A 156 8.78 3.03 12.76
N LEU A 157 9.60 4.02 13.07
CA LEU A 157 11.05 3.91 12.95
C LEU A 157 11.67 3.11 14.09
N SER A 158 11.14 3.21 15.31
CA SER A 158 11.65 2.47 16.46
C SER A 158 11.40 0.96 16.38
N LEU A 159 10.28 0.52 15.81
CA LEU A 159 9.97 -0.89 15.62
C LEU A 159 10.98 -1.60 14.68
N PHE A 160 11.54 -0.87 13.70
CA PHE A 160 12.57 -1.43 12.82
C PHE A 160 13.94 -1.47 13.45
N GLU A 161 14.29 -0.52 14.31
CA GLU A 161 15.55 -0.50 15.05
C GLU A 161 15.58 -1.62 16.10
N ASP A 162 14.49 -1.87 16.82
CA ASP A 162 14.36 -2.95 17.79
C ASP A 162 14.41 -4.34 17.14
N TRP A 163 13.89 -4.47 15.92
CA TRP A 163 13.92 -5.77 15.21
C TRP A 163 15.30 -6.14 14.68
N GLN A 164 16.13 -5.19 14.30
CA GLN A 164 17.52 -5.45 13.93
C GLN A 164 18.37 -5.91 15.13
N GLY A 165 17.98 -5.53 16.35
CA GLY A 165 18.65 -5.97 17.59
C GLY A 165 18.37 -7.43 17.98
N VAL A 166 17.28 -8.03 17.50
CA VAL A 166 16.88 -9.41 17.86
C VAL A 166 17.52 -10.47 16.93
N ALA A 167 18.00 -10.09 15.76
CA ALA A 167 18.55 -11.02 14.76
C ALA A 167 19.95 -11.56 15.06
N HIS A 168 20.57 -11.20 16.20
CA HIS A 168 21.95 -11.58 16.52
C HIS A 168 22.14 -12.20 17.91
N LYS A 169 21.24 -13.09 18.36
CA LYS A 169 21.61 -14.01 19.43
C LYS A 169 22.10 -15.33 18.81
N PRO A 170 23.39 -15.67 18.93
CA PRO A 170 23.88 -16.97 18.48
C PRO A 170 23.24 -18.08 19.31
N HIS A 171 22.69 -19.08 18.61
CA HIS A 171 22.24 -20.32 19.24
C HIS A 171 23.40 -20.95 20.01
N THR A 172 23.27 -21.04 21.32
CA THR A 172 24.15 -21.89 22.15
C THR A 172 23.79 -23.35 21.83
N PRO A 173 24.71 -24.20 21.39
CA PRO A 173 24.39 -25.60 21.17
C PRO A 173 24.09 -26.28 22.51
N ILE A 174 23.00 -26.99 22.56
CA ILE A 174 22.65 -27.86 23.70
C ILE A 174 23.65 -29.01 23.68
N ALA A 175 24.48 -29.09 24.73
CA ALA A 175 25.40 -30.20 24.93
C ALA A 175 24.61 -31.48 25.13
N ALA A 176 25.04 -32.56 24.48
CA ALA A 176 24.53 -33.91 24.56
C ALA A 176 24.81 -34.54 25.93
#